data_5cc98f4a9006d1ccd19e28c64f56e898
#
_entry.id   5cc98f4a9006d1ccd19e28c64f56e898
#
_cell.length_a   1.000
_cell.length_b   1.000
_cell.length_c   1.000
_cell.angle_alpha   90.00
_cell.angle_beta   90.00
_cell.angle_gamma   90.00
#
_symmetry.space_group_name_H-M   'P 1'
#
loop_
_entity.id
_entity.type
_entity.pdbx_description
1 polymer ?
#
loop_
_entity_poly.entity_id
_entity_poly.type
_entity_poly.pdbx_seq_one_letter_code
_entity_poly.pdbx_strand_id
1 'polypeptide(L)'
;MAIMDSKIDNLPETSRKAAEIAWKDYGEVILCKSNEEAAKISDVYAAEHLEVHTNNNEWFTNRLKNYGSLFIGEETTVTFGDKCSGTNHILPTKGAAHYTGGLSVHKFMKIVTTQRMTKEANRNVAQVAARISRLEGMEAHARSGDIRLKKYFPEENFDVSAVE
;
A
#
# COMPACT_ATOMS: atom_id res chain seq x y z
N MET A 1 -19.99 -23.45 13.40
CA MET A 1 -21.29 -22.91 13.00
C MET A 1 -22.22 -22.73 14.19
N ALA A 2 -22.53 -23.73 15.00
CA ALA A 2 -23.41 -23.57 16.17
C ALA A 2 -23.04 -22.44 17.16
N ILE A 3 -21.76 -22.10 17.29
CA ILE A 3 -21.32 -20.97 18.15
C ILE A 3 -21.79 -19.63 17.58
N MET A 4 -21.75 -19.44 16.28
CA MET A 4 -22.18 -18.18 15.64
C MET A 4 -23.67 -17.96 15.82
N ASP A 5 -24.47 -18.98 15.58
CA ASP A 5 -25.94 -18.92 15.77
C ASP A 5 -26.26 -18.48 17.20
N SER A 6 -25.67 -19.15 18.20
CA SER A 6 -25.86 -18.79 19.62
C SER A 6 -25.40 -17.37 19.97
N LYS A 7 -24.35 -16.86 19.35
CA LYS A 7 -23.89 -15.47 19.58
C LYS A 7 -24.82 -14.45 18.96
N ILE A 8 -25.32 -14.73 17.77
CA ILE A 8 -26.28 -13.89 17.05
C ILE A 8 -27.61 -13.83 17.82
N ASP A 9 -28.13 -14.98 18.30
CA ASP A 9 -29.37 -15.06 19.06
C ASP A 9 -29.35 -14.21 20.34
N ASN A 10 -28.17 -14.02 20.94
CA ASN A 10 -27.99 -13.21 22.15
C ASN A 10 -27.87 -11.69 21.88
N LEU A 11 -27.87 -11.24 20.62
CA LEU A 11 -27.86 -9.83 20.29
C LEU A 11 -29.21 -9.15 20.53
N PRO A 12 -29.23 -7.85 20.81
CA PRO A 12 -30.45 -7.05 20.78
C PRO A 12 -31.17 -7.19 19.43
N GLU A 13 -32.50 -7.18 19.44
CA GLU A 13 -33.32 -7.42 18.23
C GLU A 13 -32.93 -6.56 17.03
N THR A 14 -32.59 -5.29 17.26
CA THR A 14 -32.16 -4.34 16.22
C THR A 14 -30.89 -4.77 15.49
N SER A 15 -29.96 -5.41 16.19
CA SER A 15 -28.67 -5.87 15.64
C SER A 15 -28.77 -7.33 15.14
N ARG A 16 -29.60 -8.14 15.79
CA ARG A 16 -29.72 -9.56 15.48
C ARG A 16 -30.13 -9.83 14.03
N LYS A 17 -31.19 -9.18 13.55
CA LYS A 17 -31.67 -9.35 12.17
C LYS A 17 -30.59 -9.02 11.12
N ALA A 18 -29.82 -7.97 11.33
CA ALA A 18 -28.74 -7.61 10.43
C ALA A 18 -27.61 -8.66 10.47
N ALA A 19 -27.24 -9.13 11.67
CA ALA A 19 -26.23 -10.16 11.86
C ALA A 19 -26.64 -11.51 11.27
N GLU A 20 -27.90 -11.93 11.45
CA GLU A 20 -28.45 -13.16 10.85
C GLU A 20 -28.34 -13.14 9.33
N ILE A 21 -28.79 -12.05 8.69
CA ILE A 21 -28.74 -11.90 7.23
C ILE A 21 -27.28 -11.88 6.74
N ALA A 22 -26.43 -11.09 7.39
CA ALA A 22 -25.03 -11.00 7.02
C ALA A 22 -24.31 -12.35 7.13
N TRP A 23 -24.53 -13.08 8.21
CA TRP A 23 -23.93 -14.39 8.41
C TRP A 23 -24.47 -15.42 7.42
N LYS A 24 -25.78 -15.43 7.17
CA LYS A 24 -26.43 -16.33 6.23
C LYS A 24 -25.95 -16.10 4.78
N ASP A 25 -25.85 -14.84 4.37
CA ASP A 25 -25.64 -14.48 2.97
C ASP A 25 -24.14 -14.35 2.61
N TYR A 26 -23.30 -14.02 3.59
CA TYR A 26 -21.87 -13.71 3.37
C TYR A 26 -20.90 -14.44 4.31
N GLY A 27 -21.41 -15.18 5.29
CA GLY A 27 -20.57 -15.92 6.22
C GLY A 27 -19.89 -17.09 5.53
N GLU A 28 -18.54 -17.13 5.57
CA GLU A 28 -17.74 -18.20 4.99
C GLU A 28 -16.81 -18.81 6.04
N VAL A 29 -16.60 -20.12 5.94
CA VAL A 29 -15.60 -20.85 6.73
C VAL A 29 -14.69 -21.59 5.78
N ILE A 30 -13.42 -21.20 5.73
CA ILE A 30 -12.43 -21.77 4.82
C ILE A 30 -11.44 -22.60 5.61
N LEU A 31 -11.36 -23.90 5.30
CA LEU A 31 -10.40 -24.82 5.90
C LEU A 31 -9.15 -24.86 5.04
N CYS A 32 -8.02 -24.44 5.62
CA CYS A 32 -6.72 -24.43 4.97
C CYS A 32 -5.86 -25.62 5.45
N LYS A 33 -5.01 -26.12 4.58
CA LYS A 33 -4.09 -27.23 4.87
C LYS A 33 -2.80 -26.77 5.53
N SER A 34 -2.48 -25.49 5.40
CA SER A 34 -1.27 -24.89 5.97
C SER A 34 -1.46 -23.39 6.28
N ASN A 35 -0.56 -22.84 7.07
CA ASN A 35 -0.53 -21.40 7.37
C ASN A 35 -0.26 -20.58 6.11
N GLU A 36 0.56 -21.08 5.18
CA GLU A 36 0.86 -20.42 3.89
C GLU A 36 -0.38 -20.30 3.04
N GLU A 37 -1.19 -21.35 2.98
CA GLU A 37 -2.48 -21.33 2.27
C GLU A 37 -3.43 -20.33 2.92
N ALA A 38 -3.53 -20.34 4.25
CA ALA A 38 -4.38 -19.41 4.99
C ALA A 38 -3.99 -17.94 4.74
N ALA A 39 -2.70 -17.61 4.82
CA ALA A 39 -2.21 -16.26 4.56
C ALA A 39 -2.47 -15.83 3.11
N LYS A 40 -2.26 -16.73 2.14
CA LYS A 40 -2.54 -16.46 0.72
C LYS A 40 -4.02 -16.18 0.45
N ILE A 41 -4.89 -16.99 1.04
CA ILE A 41 -6.35 -16.80 0.89
C ILE A 41 -6.78 -15.49 1.55
N SER A 42 -6.29 -15.20 2.75
CA SER A 42 -6.55 -13.92 3.43
C SER A 42 -6.15 -12.73 2.57
N ASP A 43 -4.98 -12.76 1.94
CA ASP A 43 -4.51 -11.70 1.05
C ASP A 43 -5.38 -11.55 -0.23
N VAL A 44 -5.97 -12.64 -0.71
CA VAL A 44 -6.93 -12.59 -1.84
C VAL A 44 -8.23 -11.89 -1.44
N TYR A 45 -8.73 -12.15 -0.23
CA TYR A 45 -9.92 -11.47 0.29
C TYR A 45 -9.68 -9.98 0.57
N ALA A 46 -8.47 -9.61 0.95
CA ALA A 46 -8.09 -8.23 1.26
C ALA A 46 -9.10 -7.56 2.22
N ALA A 47 -9.30 -8.19 3.37
CA ALA A 47 -10.33 -7.80 4.33
C ALA A 47 -10.16 -6.37 4.83
N GLU A 48 -11.27 -5.70 5.05
CA GLU A 48 -11.30 -4.38 5.71
C GLU A 48 -10.73 -4.48 7.14
N HIS A 49 -11.25 -5.42 7.92
CA HIS A 49 -10.77 -5.76 9.25
C HIS A 49 -10.25 -7.20 9.23
N LEU A 50 -9.02 -7.39 9.60
CA LEU A 50 -8.40 -8.70 9.68
C LEU A 50 -7.92 -8.98 11.10
N GLU A 51 -8.53 -9.97 11.75
CA GLU A 51 -8.08 -10.46 13.06
C GLU A 51 -7.23 -11.73 12.89
N VAL A 52 -6.11 -11.81 13.58
CA VAL A 52 -5.20 -12.96 13.58
C VAL A 52 -5.13 -13.56 14.97
N HIS A 53 -5.75 -14.72 15.14
CA HIS A 53 -5.76 -15.49 16.39
C HIS A 53 -5.14 -16.86 16.12
N THR A 54 -3.82 -16.96 16.25
CA THR A 54 -3.05 -18.17 15.92
C THR A 54 -2.00 -18.48 16.99
N ASN A 55 -1.43 -19.66 16.95
CA ASN A 55 -0.29 -20.01 17.81
C ASN A 55 1.01 -19.29 17.40
N ASN A 56 1.04 -18.63 16.26
CA ASN A 56 2.19 -17.88 15.77
C ASN A 56 1.73 -16.63 15.02
N ASN A 57 1.21 -15.66 15.74
CA ASN A 57 0.70 -14.41 15.20
C ASN A 57 1.76 -13.61 14.45
N GLU A 58 3.01 -13.62 14.96
CA GLU A 58 4.12 -12.91 14.32
C GLU A 58 4.44 -13.45 12.93
N TRP A 59 4.34 -14.77 12.74
CA TRP A 59 4.53 -15.39 11.43
C TRP A 59 3.53 -14.83 10.40
N PHE A 60 2.26 -14.67 10.78
CA PHE A 60 1.22 -14.10 9.93
C PHE A 60 1.44 -12.61 9.70
N THR A 61 1.72 -11.84 10.74
CA THR A 61 1.98 -10.39 10.65
C THR A 61 3.08 -10.06 9.65
N ASN A 62 4.12 -10.87 9.58
CA ASN A 62 5.24 -10.68 8.65
C ASN A 62 4.94 -11.10 7.20
N ARG A 63 3.80 -11.74 6.93
CA ARG A 63 3.44 -12.28 5.61
C ARG A 63 2.21 -11.66 4.98
N LEU A 64 1.24 -11.32 5.79
CA LEU A 64 0.00 -10.69 5.33
C LEU A 64 0.30 -9.31 4.75
N LYS A 65 -0.36 -8.97 3.64
CA LYS A 65 -0.10 -7.75 2.87
C LYS A 65 -1.35 -6.93 2.59
N ASN A 66 -2.48 -7.60 2.42
CA ASN A 66 -3.70 -6.99 1.92
C ASN A 66 -4.77 -6.97 3.02
N TYR A 67 -4.79 -5.89 3.79
CA TYR A 67 -5.80 -5.66 4.83
C TYR A 67 -5.98 -4.14 5.03
N GLY A 68 -7.13 -3.74 5.52
CA GLY A 68 -7.37 -2.36 5.93
C GLY A 68 -6.77 -2.08 7.31
N SER A 69 -7.13 -2.89 8.29
CA SER A 69 -6.55 -2.88 9.64
C SER A 69 -6.32 -4.30 10.13
N LEU A 70 -5.15 -4.55 10.73
CA LEU A 70 -4.75 -5.84 11.27
C LEU A 70 -4.79 -5.81 12.79
N PHE A 71 -5.52 -6.75 13.38
CA PHE A 71 -5.65 -6.95 14.83
C PHE A 71 -4.95 -8.27 15.20
N ILE A 72 -4.00 -8.21 16.12
CA ILE A 72 -3.07 -9.30 16.40
C ILE A 72 -3.28 -9.82 17.83
N GLY A 73 -3.73 -11.06 17.93
CA GLY A 73 -3.96 -11.70 19.22
C GLY A 73 -5.31 -11.34 19.85
N GLU A 74 -5.56 -11.96 20.99
CA GLU A 74 -6.84 -11.82 21.72
C GLU A 74 -6.95 -10.54 22.56
N GLU A 75 -5.83 -9.84 22.72
CA GLU A 75 -5.75 -8.60 23.52
C GLU A 75 -6.22 -7.37 22.76
N THR A 76 -6.53 -7.50 21.47
CA THR A 76 -7.07 -6.43 20.65
C THR A 76 -8.32 -6.88 19.90
N THR A 77 -9.07 -5.92 19.36
CA THR A 77 -10.27 -6.20 18.57
C THR A 77 -10.64 -5.00 17.69
N VAL A 78 -11.47 -5.23 16.70
CA VAL A 78 -12.04 -4.22 15.79
C VAL A 78 -12.57 -3.01 16.55
N THR A 79 -13.32 -3.22 17.63
CA THR A 79 -13.89 -2.13 18.43
C THR A 79 -12.84 -1.15 18.97
N PHE A 80 -11.66 -1.63 19.33
CA PHE A 80 -10.59 -0.75 19.82
C PHE A 80 -10.06 0.13 18.70
N GLY A 81 -9.83 -0.44 17.53
CA GLY A 81 -9.40 0.29 16.34
C GLY A 81 -10.42 1.36 15.91
N ASP A 82 -11.69 1.00 15.94
CA ASP A 82 -12.78 1.90 15.51
C ASP A 82 -13.05 3.04 16.49
N LYS A 83 -12.74 2.89 17.75
CA LYS A 83 -13.24 3.83 18.79
C LYS A 83 -12.14 4.56 19.55
N CYS A 84 -11.04 3.92 19.93
CA CYS A 84 -10.17 4.47 20.96
C CYS A 84 -8.67 4.19 20.84
N SER A 85 -8.21 3.30 19.96
CA SER A 85 -6.77 3.01 19.84
C SER A 85 -6.00 4.01 18.97
N GLY A 86 -6.69 5.00 18.40
CA GLY A 86 -6.07 6.09 17.63
C GLY A 86 -5.77 5.79 16.16
N THR A 87 -6.01 4.57 15.72
CA THR A 87 -5.90 4.22 14.30
C THR A 87 -7.09 4.75 13.50
N ASN A 88 -6.91 4.95 12.20
CA ASN A 88 -7.99 5.31 11.31
C ASN A 88 -9.04 4.18 11.22
N HIS A 89 -10.32 4.53 11.34
CA HIS A 89 -11.45 3.59 11.22
C HIS A 89 -12.17 3.68 9.86
N ILE A 90 -11.77 4.58 8.98
CA ILE A 90 -12.31 4.67 7.61
C ILE A 90 -11.44 3.81 6.71
N LEU A 91 -11.75 2.54 6.70
CA LEU A 91 -10.94 1.48 6.09
C LEU A 91 -11.42 1.13 4.68
N PRO A 92 -10.58 0.48 3.87
CA PRO A 92 -10.94 0.10 2.51
C PRO A 92 -11.88 -1.11 2.49
N THR A 93 -13.02 -0.99 1.81
CA THR A 93 -14.01 -2.06 1.62
C THR A 93 -13.88 -2.71 0.25
N LYS A 94 -14.57 -3.85 0.04
CA LYS A 94 -14.70 -4.52 -1.27
C LYS A 94 -13.35 -4.80 -1.97
N GLY A 95 -12.39 -5.29 -1.21
CA GLY A 95 -11.07 -5.63 -1.72
C GLY A 95 -10.17 -4.43 -2.03
N ALA A 96 -10.56 -3.21 -1.71
CA ALA A 96 -9.72 -2.03 -1.92
C ALA A 96 -8.42 -2.07 -1.10
N ALA A 97 -8.32 -2.95 -0.10
CA ALA A 97 -7.09 -3.16 0.65
C ALA A 97 -5.93 -3.72 -0.19
N HIS A 98 -6.16 -4.17 -1.42
CA HIS A 98 -5.11 -4.48 -2.38
C HIS A 98 -4.25 -3.27 -2.79
N TYR A 99 -4.76 -2.04 -2.65
CA TYR A 99 -4.06 -0.84 -3.12
C TYR A 99 -4.14 0.38 -2.19
N THR A 100 -4.89 0.31 -1.09
CA THR A 100 -5.00 1.42 -0.13
C THR A 100 -5.26 0.90 1.29
N GLY A 101 -4.73 1.60 2.29
CA GLY A 101 -5.04 1.37 3.72
C GLY A 101 -6.22 2.21 4.23
N GLY A 102 -6.98 2.87 3.36
CA GLY A 102 -8.09 3.75 3.74
C GLY A 102 -7.67 5.21 3.94
N LEU A 103 -8.40 5.93 4.76
CA LEU A 103 -8.14 7.34 5.03
C LEU A 103 -6.86 7.51 5.86
N SER A 104 -6.03 8.45 5.49
CA SER A 104 -4.81 8.79 6.23
C SER A 104 -4.48 10.28 6.08
N VAL A 105 -3.60 10.79 6.94
CA VAL A 105 -3.12 12.19 6.86
C VAL A 105 -2.54 12.51 5.47
N HIS A 106 -1.90 11.55 4.82
CA HIS A 106 -1.34 11.72 3.47
C HIS A 106 -2.38 12.10 2.42
N LYS A 107 -3.67 11.73 2.61
CA LYS A 107 -4.75 12.10 1.68
C LYS A 107 -5.04 13.60 1.66
N PHE A 108 -4.65 14.31 2.72
CA PHE A 108 -4.82 15.76 2.86
C PHE A 108 -3.52 16.53 2.64
N MET A 109 -2.42 15.85 2.36
CA MET A 109 -1.12 16.46 2.13
C MET A 109 -0.84 16.55 0.63
N LYS A 110 -0.34 17.72 0.20
CA LYS A 110 0.22 17.91 -1.13
C LYS A 110 1.71 17.59 -1.07
N ILE A 111 2.11 16.54 -1.79
CA ILE A 111 3.53 16.19 -1.95
C ILE A 111 4.08 16.98 -3.13
N VAL A 112 5.14 17.72 -2.89
CA VAL A 112 5.88 18.46 -3.91
C VAL A 112 7.34 18.06 -3.88
N THR A 113 8.02 18.15 -5.02
CA THR A 113 9.45 17.86 -5.13
C THR A 113 10.23 19.14 -5.35
N THR A 114 11.42 19.22 -4.77
CA THR A 114 12.39 20.29 -4.99
C THR A 114 13.73 19.67 -5.38
N GLN A 115 14.35 20.18 -6.44
CA GLN A 115 15.63 19.69 -6.91
C GLN A 115 16.66 20.83 -6.89
N ARG A 116 17.83 20.56 -6.34
CA ARG A 116 19.00 21.42 -6.40
C ARG A 116 20.22 20.56 -6.75
N MET A 117 21.09 21.07 -7.58
CA MET A 117 22.28 20.35 -8.03
C MET A 117 23.52 21.27 -7.93
N THR A 118 24.64 20.69 -7.52
CA THR A 118 25.91 21.40 -7.59
C THR A 118 26.43 21.44 -9.02
N LYS A 119 27.40 22.38 -9.30
CA LYS A 119 28.05 22.43 -10.58
C LYS A 119 28.74 21.10 -10.93
N GLU A 120 29.43 20.51 -9.98
CA GLU A 120 30.16 19.24 -10.13
C GLU A 120 29.25 18.09 -10.48
N ALA A 121 28.12 17.95 -9.74
CA ALA A 121 27.11 16.91 -10.02
C ALA A 121 26.49 17.12 -11.41
N ASN A 122 26.28 18.36 -11.84
CA ASN A 122 25.71 18.68 -13.15
C ASN A 122 26.53 18.06 -14.31
N ARG A 123 27.84 17.95 -14.17
CA ARG A 123 28.72 17.39 -15.21
C ARG A 123 28.26 16.00 -15.67
N ASN A 124 28.02 15.10 -14.74
CA ASN A 124 27.58 13.73 -15.05
C ASN A 124 26.10 13.65 -15.37
N VAL A 125 25.26 14.33 -14.59
CA VAL A 125 23.82 14.26 -14.74
C VAL A 125 23.36 14.87 -16.06
N ALA A 126 23.90 16.02 -16.47
CA ALA A 126 23.51 16.65 -17.72
C ALA A 126 23.92 15.81 -18.94
N GLN A 127 25.08 15.15 -18.91
CA GLN A 127 25.50 14.24 -19.97
C GLN A 127 24.53 13.06 -20.11
N VAL A 128 24.24 12.37 -19.00
CA VAL A 128 23.31 11.23 -19.00
C VAL A 128 21.90 11.66 -19.43
N ALA A 129 21.42 12.79 -18.90
CA ALA A 129 20.10 13.31 -19.24
C ALA A 129 19.99 13.66 -20.73
N ALA A 130 21.01 14.27 -21.31
CA ALA A 130 21.03 14.58 -22.75
C ALA A 130 20.99 13.31 -23.61
N ARG A 131 21.74 12.28 -23.24
CA ARG A 131 21.74 10.98 -23.96
C ARG A 131 20.41 10.28 -23.89
N ILE A 132 19.83 10.15 -22.69
CA ILE A 132 18.50 9.53 -22.51
C ILE A 132 17.45 10.32 -23.31
N SER A 133 17.46 11.64 -23.22
CA SER A 133 16.48 12.46 -23.94
C SER A 133 16.58 12.27 -25.46
N ARG A 134 17.76 12.08 -26.01
CA ARG A 134 17.92 11.78 -27.44
C ARG A 134 17.42 10.40 -27.81
N LEU A 135 17.66 9.37 -26.97
CA LEU A 135 17.08 8.06 -27.15
C LEU A 135 15.55 8.09 -27.21
N GLU A 136 14.94 8.96 -26.40
CA GLU A 136 13.50 9.15 -26.35
C GLU A 136 12.95 10.11 -27.43
N GLY A 137 13.84 10.67 -28.31
CA GLY A 137 13.46 11.64 -29.33
C GLY A 137 13.14 13.05 -28.78
N MET A 138 13.52 13.33 -27.52
CA MET A 138 13.23 14.60 -26.84
C MET A 138 14.38 15.60 -26.95
N GLU A 139 14.68 16.07 -28.16
CA GLU A 139 15.84 16.92 -28.44
C GLU A 139 15.87 18.23 -27.62
N ALA A 140 14.73 18.86 -27.35
CA ALA A 140 14.68 20.06 -26.53
C ALA A 140 15.14 19.82 -25.09
N HIS A 141 14.81 18.66 -24.53
CA HIS A 141 15.31 18.22 -23.21
C HIS A 141 16.80 17.95 -23.27
N ALA A 142 17.29 17.26 -24.31
CA ALA A 142 18.71 17.01 -24.49
C ALA A 142 19.52 18.31 -24.53
N ARG A 143 19.10 19.28 -25.31
CA ARG A 143 19.73 20.59 -25.40
C ARG A 143 19.79 21.34 -24.09
N SER A 144 18.83 21.13 -23.20
CA SER A 144 18.90 21.72 -21.87
C SER A 144 20.05 21.18 -21.03
N GLY A 145 20.45 19.93 -21.23
CA GLY A 145 21.66 19.33 -20.68
C GLY A 145 22.93 19.91 -21.35
N ASP A 146 22.95 19.91 -22.69
CA ASP A 146 24.12 20.43 -23.48
C ASP A 146 24.49 21.85 -23.11
N ILE A 147 23.51 22.75 -22.98
CA ILE A 147 23.74 24.15 -22.60
C ILE A 147 24.43 24.24 -21.23
N ARG A 148 24.08 23.40 -20.29
CA ARG A 148 24.69 23.38 -18.96
C ARG A 148 26.12 22.87 -19.00
N LEU A 149 26.37 21.81 -19.76
CA LEU A 149 27.73 21.29 -19.98
C LEU A 149 28.61 22.36 -20.63
N LYS A 150 28.16 22.97 -21.71
CA LYS A 150 28.88 24.05 -22.39
C LYS A 150 29.13 25.27 -21.49
N LYS A 151 28.14 25.64 -20.66
CA LYS A 151 28.28 26.80 -19.77
C LYS A 151 29.28 26.57 -18.65
N TYR A 152 29.25 25.39 -18.03
CA TYR A 152 30.00 25.13 -16.81
C TYR A 152 31.33 24.43 -17.04
N PHE A 153 31.48 23.76 -18.19
CA PHE A 153 32.66 22.96 -18.55
C PHE A 153 33.04 23.18 -20.03
N PRO A 154 33.27 24.43 -20.44
CA PRO A 154 33.47 24.77 -21.86
C PRO A 154 34.70 24.12 -22.48
N GLU A 155 35.70 23.75 -21.68
CA GLU A 155 36.94 23.11 -22.13
C GLU A 155 36.83 21.56 -22.22
N GLU A 156 35.73 21.00 -21.82
CA GLU A 156 35.51 19.53 -21.83
C GLU A 156 34.63 19.11 -23.01
N ASN A 157 34.98 17.96 -23.58
CA ASN A 157 34.15 17.31 -24.58
C ASN A 157 33.29 16.21 -23.92
N PHE A 158 32.00 16.25 -24.16
CA PHE A 158 31.06 15.28 -23.64
C PHE A 158 30.44 14.49 -24.78
N ASP A 159 30.40 13.17 -24.59
CA ASP A 159 29.58 12.33 -25.46
C ASP A 159 28.12 12.41 -24.99
N VAL A 160 27.33 13.15 -25.74
CA VAL A 160 25.89 13.37 -25.50
C VAL A 160 25.04 12.76 -26.61
N SER A 161 25.62 11.96 -27.51
CA SER A 161 24.91 11.22 -28.54
C SER A 161 23.94 10.20 -27.93
N ALA A 162 22.91 9.83 -28.68
CA ALA A 162 22.14 8.64 -28.35
C ALA A 162 23.05 7.42 -28.43
N VAL A 163 22.96 6.51 -27.48
CA VAL A 163 23.65 5.22 -27.58
C VAL A 163 22.84 4.37 -28.59
N GLU A 164 23.52 3.87 -29.62
CA GLU A 164 22.95 2.90 -30.54
C GLU A 164 22.64 1.55 -29.85
#